data_fe18f55c86783ff3f968a108eb0da737
#
_entry.id   fe18f55c86783ff3f968a108eb0da737
#
_cell.length_a   1.000
_cell.length_b   1.000
_cell.length_c   1.000
_cell.angle_alpha   90.00
_cell.angle_beta   90.00
_cell.angle_gamma   90.00
#
_symmetry.space_group_name_H-M   'P 1'
#
loop_
_entity.id
_entity.type
_entity.pdbx_description
1 polymer ?
#
loop_
_entity_poly.entity_id
_entity_poly.type
_entity_poly.pdbx_seq_one_letter_code
_entity_poly.pdbx_strand_id
1 'polypeptide(L)'
;MRVPFHLAENPANGKKDRMTTTATLDSKPLNILLVDDDDGDAKAVQRAFQKARIANPIIRAVDGMDALDMLKGANGKEKPPSPFMLLVDLNMPRMNGIQLVKTLREDDDLRKSIVFMLTTSKREEDKVAAYNLNVAGYIVKETAGQDFLKLVSLVDCYWRIVEIP
;
A
#
# COMPACT_ATOMS: atom_id res chain seq x y z
N MET A 1 19.83 -43.77 27.83
CA MET A 1 20.34 -44.49 26.66
C MET A 1 20.81 -43.44 25.64
N ARG A 2 22.10 -43.26 25.49
CA ARG A 2 22.70 -42.26 24.57
C ARG A 2 22.98 -42.94 23.26
N VAL A 3 22.57 -42.35 22.17
CA VAL A 3 22.95 -42.79 20.81
C VAL A 3 24.03 -41.84 20.31
N PRO A 4 25.20 -42.32 19.87
CA PRO A 4 26.28 -41.45 19.43
C PRO A 4 26.09 -40.98 17.98
N PHE A 5 26.33 -39.70 17.81
CA PHE A 5 26.50 -39.06 16.50
C PHE A 5 27.79 -39.53 15.86
N HIS A 6 27.72 -40.10 14.67
CA HIS A 6 28.91 -40.40 13.89
C HIS A 6 29.09 -39.34 12.84
N LEU A 7 30.19 -38.60 12.99
CA LEU A 7 30.73 -37.73 11.93
C LEU A 7 31.45 -38.64 10.93
N ALA A 8 31.01 -38.62 9.70
CA ALA A 8 31.80 -39.17 8.60
C ALA A 8 32.38 -38.01 7.78
N GLU A 9 33.69 -38.03 7.68
CA GLU A 9 34.51 -37.05 6.96
C GLU A 9 34.39 -37.13 5.46
N ASN A 10 34.58 -35.95 4.85
CA ASN A 10 34.66 -35.62 3.46
C ASN A 10 35.89 -36.23 2.75
N PRO A 11 35.86 -36.47 1.44
CA PRO A 11 36.94 -35.89 0.67
C PRO A 11 36.47 -35.08 -0.55
N ALA A 12 37.20 -33.99 -0.73
CA ALA A 12 37.18 -33.03 -1.77
C ALA A 12 37.14 -33.61 -3.22
N ASN A 13 36.35 -33.00 -4.10
CA ASN A 13 36.92 -32.49 -5.32
C ASN A 13 36.01 -31.43 -5.99
N GLY A 14 36.68 -30.37 -6.43
CA GLY A 14 36.13 -29.14 -6.91
C GLY A 14 35.22 -29.23 -8.12
N LYS A 15 34.27 -28.31 -8.09
CA LYS A 15 33.90 -27.45 -9.23
C LYS A 15 33.17 -26.26 -8.68
N LYS A 16 33.73 -25.08 -8.91
CA LYS A 16 33.09 -23.81 -8.73
C LYS A 16 31.93 -23.73 -9.70
N ASP A 17 30.73 -24.01 -9.24
CA ASP A 17 29.53 -23.50 -9.87
C ASP A 17 29.01 -22.36 -9.00
N ARG A 18 29.35 -21.15 -9.40
CA ARG A 18 28.68 -19.92 -8.98
C ARG A 18 27.25 -19.98 -9.50
N MET A 19 26.37 -20.60 -8.77
CA MET A 19 24.94 -20.32 -8.91
C MET A 19 24.61 -19.10 -8.04
N THR A 20 24.97 -17.94 -8.52
CA THR A 20 24.26 -16.71 -8.19
C THR A 20 22.92 -16.78 -8.91
N THR A 21 22.00 -17.56 -8.38
CA THR A 21 20.59 -17.38 -8.69
C THR A 21 20.13 -16.18 -7.85
N THR A 22 20.46 -14.99 -8.33
CA THR A 22 19.62 -13.82 -8.05
C THR A 22 18.32 -14.12 -8.77
N ALA A 23 17.42 -14.80 -8.10
CA ALA A 23 16.01 -14.69 -8.42
C ALA A 23 15.66 -13.22 -8.18
N THR A 24 15.84 -12.41 -9.20
CA THR A 24 15.06 -11.18 -9.34
C THR A 24 13.63 -11.67 -9.40
N LEU A 25 12.97 -11.64 -8.22
CA LEU A 25 11.53 -11.68 -8.17
C LEU A 25 11.10 -10.50 -9.03
N ASP A 26 10.63 -10.82 -10.21
CA ASP A 26 10.06 -9.88 -11.18
C ASP A 26 8.68 -9.45 -10.65
N SER A 27 8.69 -8.96 -9.39
CA SER A 27 7.51 -8.48 -8.72
C SER A 27 7.18 -7.11 -9.29
N LYS A 28 6.05 -7.03 -9.98
CA LYS A 28 5.51 -5.75 -10.44
C LYS A 28 5.46 -4.78 -9.27
N PRO A 29 5.86 -3.52 -9.45
CA PRO A 29 5.84 -2.55 -8.36
C PRO A 29 4.40 -2.35 -7.86
N LEU A 30 4.23 -2.26 -6.54
CA LEU A 30 2.95 -1.86 -5.95
C LEU A 30 2.64 -0.42 -6.34
N ASN A 31 1.52 -0.21 -6.96
CA ASN A 31 1.02 1.12 -7.28
C ASN A 31 0.23 1.70 -6.11
N ILE A 32 0.35 2.99 -5.88
CA ILE A 32 -0.39 3.70 -4.83
C ILE A 32 -1.44 4.57 -5.50
N LEU A 33 -2.71 4.32 -5.26
CA LEU A 33 -3.78 5.23 -5.63
C LEU A 33 -4.02 6.18 -4.46
N LEU A 34 -3.52 7.40 -4.58
CA LEU A 34 -3.73 8.48 -3.62
C LEU A 34 -5.02 9.21 -3.96
N VAL A 35 -5.98 9.19 -3.04
CA VAL A 35 -7.27 9.89 -3.17
C VAL A 35 -7.30 11.06 -2.20
N ASP A 36 -7.08 12.27 -2.71
CA ASP A 36 -6.97 13.48 -1.93
C ASP A 36 -7.27 14.70 -2.80
N ASP A 37 -8.20 15.55 -2.36
CA ASP A 37 -8.62 16.75 -3.08
C ASP A 37 -7.67 17.94 -2.86
N ASP A 38 -6.85 17.92 -1.83
CA ASP A 38 -5.89 18.98 -1.53
C ASP A 38 -4.56 18.77 -2.28
N ASP A 39 -4.21 19.73 -3.13
CA ASP A 39 -2.97 19.70 -3.91
C ASP A 39 -1.71 19.78 -3.05
N GLY A 40 -1.77 20.49 -1.94
CA GLY A 40 -0.66 20.64 -1.00
C GLY A 40 -0.36 19.32 -0.31
N ASP A 41 -1.40 18.67 0.18
CA ASP A 41 -1.32 17.36 0.83
C ASP A 41 -0.83 16.28 -0.14
N ALA A 42 -1.40 16.22 -1.33
CA ALA A 42 -0.97 15.27 -2.35
C ALA A 42 0.52 15.45 -2.73
N LYS A 43 0.98 16.69 -2.88
CA LYS A 43 2.40 16.97 -3.12
C LYS A 43 3.29 16.64 -1.93
N ALA A 44 2.78 16.80 -0.69
CA ALA A 44 3.52 16.42 0.52
C ALA A 44 3.73 14.90 0.58
N VAL A 45 2.70 14.12 0.24
CA VAL A 45 2.80 12.66 0.10
C VAL A 45 3.86 12.28 -0.93
N GLN A 46 3.79 12.83 -2.13
CA GLN A 46 4.74 12.53 -3.20
C GLN A 46 6.19 12.87 -2.81
N ARG A 47 6.40 14.03 -2.18
CA ARG A 47 7.74 14.44 -1.70
C ARG A 47 8.28 13.51 -0.63
N ALA A 48 7.42 13.04 0.28
CA ALA A 48 7.83 12.11 1.34
C ALA A 48 8.29 10.77 0.75
N PHE A 49 7.59 10.25 -0.25
CA PHE A 49 8.00 9.04 -0.98
C PHE A 49 9.36 9.25 -1.68
N GLN A 50 9.53 10.37 -2.37
CA GLN A 50 10.80 10.72 -3.01
C GLN A 50 11.95 10.83 -2.01
N LYS A 51 11.72 11.52 -0.88
CA LYS A 51 12.72 11.68 0.19
C LYS A 51 13.11 10.35 0.81
N ALA A 52 12.18 9.45 0.98
CA ALA A 52 12.42 8.10 1.49
C ALA A 52 12.97 7.14 0.42
N ARG A 53 13.18 7.60 -0.80
CA ARG A 53 13.64 6.80 -1.95
C ARG A 53 12.73 5.61 -2.25
N ILE A 54 11.44 5.76 -2.03
CA ILE A 54 10.43 4.77 -2.38
C ILE A 54 10.02 4.97 -3.82
N ALA A 55 10.30 3.98 -4.65
CA ALA A 55 10.09 4.03 -6.09
C ALA A 55 8.67 3.59 -6.52
N ASN A 56 7.77 3.34 -5.58
CA ASN A 56 6.41 2.92 -5.88
C ASN A 56 5.66 4.05 -6.63
N PRO A 57 5.06 3.77 -7.79
CA PRO A 57 4.31 4.77 -8.54
C PRO A 57 3.11 5.27 -7.74
N ILE A 58 2.91 6.59 -7.72
CA ILE A 58 1.74 7.23 -7.12
C ILE A 58 0.86 7.78 -8.22
N ILE A 59 -0.37 7.30 -8.28
CA ILE A 59 -1.43 7.78 -9.15
C ILE A 59 -2.40 8.57 -8.27
N ARG A 60 -2.82 9.75 -8.70
CA ARG A 60 -3.72 10.59 -7.91
C ARG A 60 -5.12 10.60 -8.48
N ALA A 61 -6.11 10.40 -7.62
CA ALA A 61 -7.50 10.77 -7.82
C ALA A 61 -7.82 12.02 -6.96
N VAL A 62 -8.58 12.96 -7.50
CA VAL A 62 -8.86 14.23 -6.82
C VAL A 62 -10.03 14.17 -5.84
N ASP A 63 -10.82 13.10 -5.88
CA ASP A 63 -11.88 12.79 -4.92
C ASP A 63 -12.37 11.34 -5.05
N GLY A 64 -13.36 10.96 -4.24
CA GLY A 64 -13.89 9.60 -4.23
C GLY A 64 -14.57 9.18 -5.53
N MET A 65 -15.24 10.10 -6.24
CA MET A 65 -15.87 9.81 -7.53
C MET A 65 -14.82 9.55 -8.61
N ASP A 66 -13.79 10.39 -8.67
CA ASP A 66 -12.66 10.23 -9.59
C ASP A 66 -11.92 8.90 -9.33
N ALA A 67 -11.74 8.54 -8.06
CA ALA A 67 -11.17 7.26 -7.68
C ALA A 67 -12.00 6.06 -8.17
N LEU A 68 -13.33 6.11 -8.02
CA LEU A 68 -14.22 5.05 -8.51
C LEU A 68 -14.17 4.94 -10.03
N ASP A 69 -14.16 6.06 -10.74
CA ASP A 69 -14.05 6.07 -12.20
C ASP A 69 -12.73 5.41 -12.66
N MET A 70 -11.63 5.74 -11.99
CA MET A 70 -10.34 5.11 -12.27
C MET A 70 -10.36 3.61 -11.97
N LEU A 71 -10.85 3.20 -10.80
CA LEU A 71 -10.89 1.80 -10.39
C LEU A 71 -11.76 0.94 -11.31
N LYS A 72 -12.82 1.52 -11.86
CA LYS A 72 -13.73 0.86 -12.83
C LYS A 72 -13.30 1.01 -14.28
N GLY A 73 -12.35 1.89 -14.57
CA GLY A 73 -12.00 2.24 -15.95
C GLY A 73 -13.17 2.94 -16.68
N ALA A 74 -13.92 3.75 -15.95
CA ALA A 74 -15.09 4.47 -16.44
C ALA A 74 -14.73 5.91 -16.83
N ASN A 75 -15.62 6.56 -17.57
CA ASN A 75 -15.52 7.99 -17.95
C ASN A 75 -14.16 8.38 -18.56
N GLY A 76 -13.55 7.49 -19.35
CA GLY A 76 -12.26 7.72 -20.01
C GLY A 76 -11.05 7.66 -19.08
N LYS A 77 -11.22 7.19 -17.84
CA LYS A 77 -10.14 6.98 -16.90
C LYS A 77 -9.48 5.61 -17.07
N GLU A 78 -8.19 5.55 -16.91
CA GLU A 78 -7.45 4.28 -16.92
C GLU A 78 -7.44 3.66 -15.53
N LYS A 79 -7.56 2.33 -15.47
CA LYS A 79 -7.41 1.58 -14.21
C LYS A 79 -5.98 1.66 -13.71
N PRO A 80 -5.76 1.83 -12.39
CA PRO A 80 -4.42 1.70 -11.84
C PRO A 80 -3.88 0.29 -12.13
N PRO A 81 -2.60 0.18 -12.53
CA PRO A 81 -2.00 -1.13 -12.75
C PRO A 81 -1.99 -1.97 -11.47
N SER A 82 -2.33 -3.26 -11.59
CA SER A 82 -2.22 -4.20 -10.46
C SER A 82 -0.77 -4.66 -10.28
N PRO A 83 -0.32 -4.85 -9.04
CA PRO A 83 -1.05 -4.67 -7.79
C PRO A 83 -1.11 -3.19 -7.36
N PHE A 84 -2.16 -2.82 -6.64
CA PHE A 84 -2.31 -1.47 -6.09
C PHE A 84 -2.93 -1.47 -4.70
N MET A 85 -2.69 -0.40 -3.96
CA MET A 85 -3.35 -0.08 -2.70
C MET A 85 -3.84 1.37 -2.72
N LEU A 86 -4.79 1.70 -1.85
CA LEU A 86 -5.34 3.03 -1.73
C LEU A 86 -4.83 3.74 -0.48
N LEU A 87 -4.45 5.01 -0.65
CA LEU A 87 -4.32 5.99 0.44
C LEU A 87 -5.45 7.00 0.27
N VAL A 88 -6.38 7.06 1.21
CA VAL A 88 -7.63 7.81 1.05
C VAL A 88 -7.75 8.88 2.13
N ASP A 89 -7.90 10.15 1.72
CA ASP A 89 -8.30 11.20 2.64
C ASP A 89 -9.77 11.04 3.06
N LEU A 90 -10.04 11.34 4.34
CA LEU A 90 -11.38 11.24 4.88
C LEU A 90 -12.29 12.36 4.37
N ASN A 91 -11.79 13.60 4.42
CA ASN A 91 -12.58 14.80 4.20
C ASN A 91 -12.42 15.34 2.79
N MET A 92 -13.26 14.86 1.89
CA MET A 92 -13.29 15.28 0.49
C MET A 92 -14.70 15.74 0.09
N PRO A 93 -14.82 16.68 -0.88
CA PRO A 93 -16.11 17.07 -1.41
C PRO A 93 -16.77 15.94 -2.21
N ARG A 94 -18.07 16.01 -2.41
CA ARG A 94 -18.93 15.09 -3.18
C ARG A 94 -19.02 13.69 -2.57
N MET A 95 -17.90 13.00 -2.39
CA MET A 95 -17.81 11.69 -1.76
C MET A 95 -16.64 11.68 -0.79
N ASN A 96 -16.90 11.54 0.50
CA ASN A 96 -15.85 11.43 1.52
C ASN A 96 -15.21 10.04 1.54
N GLY A 97 -14.11 9.92 2.28
CA GLY A 97 -13.33 8.68 2.32
C GLY A 97 -14.11 7.47 2.87
N ILE A 98 -14.98 7.68 3.86
CA ILE A 98 -15.82 6.60 4.42
C ILE A 98 -16.84 6.12 3.39
N GLN A 99 -17.47 7.05 2.66
CA GLN A 99 -18.41 6.71 1.59
C GLN A 99 -17.72 5.95 0.46
N LEU A 100 -16.52 6.38 0.07
CA LEU A 100 -15.71 5.67 -0.92
C LEU A 100 -15.43 4.24 -0.48
N VAL A 101 -14.90 4.05 0.72
CA VAL A 101 -14.56 2.71 1.22
C VAL A 101 -15.80 1.83 1.33
N LYS A 102 -16.93 2.38 1.80
CA LYS A 102 -18.21 1.65 1.82
C LYS A 102 -18.59 1.15 0.41
N THR A 103 -18.53 2.04 -0.58
CA THR A 103 -18.81 1.66 -1.98
C THR A 103 -17.87 0.57 -2.48
N LEU A 104 -16.57 0.65 -2.13
CA LEU A 104 -15.61 -0.40 -2.49
C LEU A 104 -15.95 -1.76 -1.85
N ARG A 105 -16.42 -1.77 -0.59
CA ARG A 105 -16.80 -3.02 0.10
C ARG A 105 -18.07 -3.65 -0.43
N GLU A 106 -18.95 -2.87 -1.03
CA GLU A 106 -20.19 -3.32 -1.69
C GLU A 106 -19.95 -3.83 -3.12
N ASP A 107 -18.80 -3.55 -3.73
CA ASP A 107 -18.44 -3.96 -5.09
C ASP A 107 -17.64 -5.28 -5.06
N ASP A 108 -18.10 -6.30 -5.78
CA ASP A 108 -17.50 -7.63 -5.76
C ASP A 108 -16.05 -7.66 -6.24
N ASP A 109 -15.69 -6.81 -7.18
CA ASP A 109 -14.34 -6.73 -7.74
C ASP A 109 -13.39 -5.90 -6.87
N LEU A 110 -13.93 -4.91 -6.14
CA LEU A 110 -13.15 -3.93 -5.40
C LEU A 110 -13.12 -4.16 -3.88
N ARG A 111 -14.02 -4.99 -3.34
CA ARG A 111 -14.18 -5.18 -1.89
C ARG A 111 -12.93 -5.68 -1.16
N LYS A 112 -11.99 -6.31 -1.87
CA LYS A 112 -10.73 -6.81 -1.32
C LYS A 112 -9.59 -5.78 -1.36
N SER A 113 -9.84 -4.58 -1.91
CA SER A 113 -8.82 -3.54 -2.01
C SER A 113 -8.26 -3.18 -0.65
N ILE A 114 -6.93 -3.05 -0.59
CA ILE A 114 -6.23 -2.61 0.61
C ILE A 114 -6.34 -1.09 0.70
N VAL A 115 -6.92 -0.60 1.78
CA VAL A 115 -7.16 0.83 2.00
C VAL A 115 -6.53 1.27 3.31
N PHE A 116 -5.72 2.32 3.24
CA PHE A 116 -5.29 3.11 4.39
C PHE A 116 -5.99 4.47 4.36
N MET A 117 -6.56 4.88 5.50
CA MET A 117 -7.07 6.24 5.66
C MET A 117 -5.92 7.17 6.03
N LEU A 118 -5.82 8.30 5.34
CA LEU A 118 -4.83 9.35 5.60
C LEU A 118 -5.57 10.68 5.78
N THR A 119 -5.68 11.17 7.01
CA THR A 119 -6.60 12.26 7.31
C THR A 119 -6.11 13.18 8.44
N THR A 120 -6.62 14.41 8.46
CA THR A 120 -6.44 15.35 9.57
C THR A 120 -7.40 15.08 10.74
N SER A 121 -8.45 14.26 10.54
CA SER A 121 -9.43 13.96 11.59
C SER A 121 -8.83 13.10 12.69
N LYS A 122 -8.99 13.56 13.94
CA LYS A 122 -8.66 12.82 15.17
C LYS A 122 -9.90 12.28 15.89
N ARG A 123 -11.07 12.42 15.26
CA ARG A 123 -12.33 11.99 15.86
C ARG A 123 -12.37 10.48 15.99
N GLU A 124 -12.75 10.00 17.16
CA GLU A 124 -12.83 8.56 17.43
C GLU A 124 -13.92 7.89 16.60
N GLU A 125 -15.03 8.60 16.36
CA GLU A 125 -16.13 8.09 15.54
C GLU A 125 -15.68 7.81 14.09
N ASP A 126 -14.87 8.68 13.51
CA ASP A 126 -14.35 8.52 12.15
C ASP A 126 -13.41 7.31 12.07
N LYS A 127 -12.58 7.13 13.10
CA LYS A 127 -11.68 5.98 13.20
C LYS A 127 -12.46 4.66 13.32
N VAL A 128 -13.46 4.62 14.21
CA VAL A 128 -14.33 3.45 14.37
C VAL A 128 -15.07 3.13 13.07
N ALA A 129 -15.62 4.15 12.40
CA ALA A 129 -16.31 3.97 11.12
C ALA A 129 -15.39 3.38 10.05
N ALA A 130 -14.13 3.85 9.97
CA ALA A 130 -13.13 3.32 9.04
C ALA A 130 -12.81 1.84 9.33
N TYR A 131 -12.51 1.50 10.57
CA TYR A 131 -12.19 0.11 10.94
C TYR A 131 -13.36 -0.85 10.78
N ASN A 132 -14.59 -0.39 10.97
CA ASN A 132 -15.80 -1.18 10.67
C ASN A 132 -15.92 -1.53 9.18
N LEU A 133 -15.24 -0.80 8.30
CA LEU A 133 -15.15 -1.06 6.86
C LEU A 133 -13.86 -1.83 6.48
N ASN A 134 -13.19 -2.42 7.45
CA ASN A 134 -11.98 -3.22 7.25
C ASN A 134 -10.87 -2.45 6.50
N VAL A 135 -10.60 -1.21 6.90
CA VAL A 135 -9.38 -0.53 6.44
C VAL A 135 -8.15 -1.14 7.08
N ALA A 136 -7.03 -1.14 6.36
CA ALA A 136 -5.77 -1.69 6.85
C ALA A 136 -5.10 -0.79 7.91
N GLY A 137 -5.39 0.51 7.89
CA GLY A 137 -4.89 1.44 8.88
C GLY A 137 -5.54 2.83 8.79
N TYR A 138 -5.46 3.58 9.89
CA TYR A 138 -5.94 4.95 10.00
C TYR A 138 -4.80 5.84 10.49
N ILE A 139 -4.41 6.82 9.68
CA ILE A 139 -3.21 7.63 9.88
C ILE A 139 -3.58 9.10 9.91
N VAL A 140 -3.17 9.78 10.98
CA VAL A 140 -3.44 11.20 11.16
C VAL A 140 -2.32 12.04 10.54
N LYS A 141 -2.66 12.91 9.58
CA LYS A 141 -1.72 13.75 8.81
C LYS A 141 -0.88 14.71 9.66
N GLU A 142 -1.41 15.22 10.78
CA GLU A 142 -0.70 16.22 11.61
C GLU A 142 0.52 15.68 12.33
N THR A 143 0.56 14.39 12.60
CA THR A 143 1.76 13.72 13.09
C THR A 143 2.72 13.36 11.95
N ALA A 144 2.37 13.75 10.76
CA ALA A 144 2.87 13.23 9.49
C ALA A 144 4.25 13.76 9.05
N GLY A 145 4.90 14.66 9.78
CA GLY A 145 6.27 15.02 9.42
C GLY A 145 7.23 13.84 9.54
N GLN A 146 7.30 13.22 10.72
CA GLN A 146 8.08 11.99 10.95
C GLN A 146 7.24 10.72 10.79
N ASP A 147 5.97 10.75 11.17
CA ASP A 147 5.07 9.59 11.09
C ASP A 147 4.70 9.25 9.65
N PHE A 148 4.74 10.23 8.74
CA PHE A 148 4.59 9.98 7.32
C PHE A 148 5.76 9.17 6.72
N LEU A 149 6.97 9.40 7.19
CA LEU A 149 8.13 8.56 6.84
C LEU A 149 7.98 7.14 7.40
N LYS A 150 7.34 6.98 8.56
CA LYS A 150 7.00 5.66 9.11
C LYS A 150 5.94 4.95 8.27
N LEU A 151 4.92 5.67 7.79
CA LEU A 151 3.96 5.11 6.86
C LEU A 151 4.62 4.60 5.59
N VAL A 152 5.50 5.41 5.02
CA VAL A 152 6.24 5.06 3.81
C VAL A 152 7.10 3.81 4.04
N SER A 153 7.78 3.74 5.19
CA SER A 153 8.55 2.56 5.59
C SER A 153 7.64 1.34 5.83
N LEU A 154 6.46 1.55 6.40
CA LEU A 154 5.46 0.50 6.60
C LEU A 154 4.95 -0.05 5.26
N VAL A 155 4.63 0.81 4.32
CA VAL A 155 4.17 0.42 2.97
C VAL A 155 5.25 -0.36 2.24
N ASP A 156 6.52 0.10 2.29
CA ASP A 156 7.63 -0.62 1.67
C ASP A 156 7.88 -1.98 2.34
N CYS A 157 7.84 -2.03 3.67
CA CYS A 157 7.98 -3.27 4.43
C CYS A 157 6.81 -4.23 4.13
N TYR A 158 5.57 -3.74 4.16
CA TYR A 158 4.38 -4.52 3.86
C TYR A 158 4.46 -5.14 2.46
N TRP A 159 4.83 -4.34 1.46
CA TRP A 159 4.99 -4.77 0.08
C TRP A 159 6.00 -5.90 -0.10
N ARG A 160 7.09 -5.89 0.67
CA ARG A 160 8.14 -6.92 0.59
C ARG A 160 7.76 -8.25 1.23
N ILE A 161 6.75 -8.25 2.09
CA ILE A 161 6.39 -9.40 2.93
C ILE A 161 5.09 -10.05 2.47
N VAL A 162 4.19 -9.29 1.86
CA VAL A 162 2.81 -9.70 1.58
C VAL A 162 2.63 -10.04 0.11
N GLU A 163 2.14 -11.25 -0.16
CA GLU A 163 1.59 -11.61 -1.48
C GLU A 163 0.19 -10.98 -1.60
N ILE A 164 0.02 -10.10 -2.58
CA ILE A 164 -1.27 -9.46 -2.86
C ILE A 164 -1.95 -10.25 -3.99
N PRO A 165 -3.23 -10.63 -3.79
CA PRO A 165 -3.96 -11.40 -4.79
C PRO A 165 -4.17 -10.67 -6.10
#